data_670c2d43dbef96b86fd392224afea660
#
_entry.id   670c2d43dbef96b86fd392224afea660
#
_cell.length_a   1.000
_cell.length_b   1.000
_cell.length_c   1.000
_cell.angle_alpha   90.00
_cell.angle_beta   90.00
_cell.angle_gamma   90.00
#
_symmetry.space_group_name_H-M   'P 1'
#
loop_
_entity.id
_entity.type
_entity.pdbx_description
1 polymer ?
#
loop_
_entity_poly.entity_id
_entity_poly.type
_entity_poly.pdbx_seq_one_letter_code
_entity_poly.pdbx_strand_id
1 'polypeptide(L)'
;AACSELADLARSLKAVLHLHVAETKMESAALEAEHGASIVRILAEHGVFGGRVLAAHCVWVDDADIAVLSDAGVAVAHCPVSNMKLGSGIAPLAAMLSAGVTLGLGTDGPASNDSLDLWEEVKMAALLARVAALDSTAVTPAQVLAMATRGAAAAVGLDDVGRLAEGFVADMIRIDLDHSTFVPVTEPSELLAHLVWAGSDRRVTDVWVAGEPVVVDGRVTNVDEDRARAEVSSRAVRLAEG
;
A
#
# COMPACT_ATOMS: atom_id res chain seq x y z
N ALA A 1 -20.28 0.59 18.70
CA ALA A 1 -21.56 0.49 17.97
C ALA A 1 -21.37 0.74 16.47
N ALA A 2 -21.01 1.96 16.01
CA ALA A 2 -20.93 2.27 14.58
C ALA A 2 -19.99 1.35 13.77
N CYS A 3 -18.78 1.06 14.27
CA CYS A 3 -17.84 0.17 13.58
C CYS A 3 -18.39 -1.26 13.43
N SER A 4 -19.10 -1.78 14.43
CA SER A 4 -19.73 -3.10 14.37
C SER A 4 -20.86 -3.13 13.34
N GLU A 5 -21.68 -2.11 13.31
CA GLU A 5 -22.80 -1.99 12.33
C GLU A 5 -22.25 -1.91 10.89
N LEU A 6 -21.16 -1.15 10.66
CA LEU A 6 -20.50 -1.08 9.36
C LEU A 6 -19.87 -2.42 8.96
N ALA A 7 -19.27 -3.15 9.93
CA ALA A 7 -18.73 -4.47 9.67
C ALA A 7 -19.82 -5.49 9.30
N ASP A 8 -20.97 -5.44 9.99
CA ASP A 8 -22.14 -6.28 9.66
C ASP A 8 -22.67 -5.97 8.25
N LEU A 9 -22.78 -4.68 7.91
CA LEU A 9 -23.19 -4.25 6.59
C LEU A 9 -22.19 -4.72 5.51
N ALA A 10 -20.90 -4.51 5.72
CA ALA A 10 -19.86 -4.96 4.78
C ALA A 10 -19.91 -6.48 4.56
N ARG A 11 -20.11 -7.27 5.63
CA ARG A 11 -20.29 -8.73 5.53
C ARG A 11 -21.52 -9.09 4.71
N SER A 12 -22.66 -8.43 4.97
CA SER A 12 -23.90 -8.68 4.25
C SER A 12 -23.79 -8.41 2.75
N LEU A 13 -23.01 -7.40 2.38
CA LEU A 13 -22.72 -6.99 1.00
C LEU A 13 -21.55 -7.74 0.37
N LYS A 14 -20.83 -8.59 1.13
CA LYS A 14 -19.56 -9.22 0.72
C LYS A 14 -18.51 -8.19 0.27
N ALA A 15 -18.56 -7.00 0.85
CA ALA A 15 -17.63 -5.89 0.58
C ALA A 15 -16.42 -5.93 1.51
N VAL A 16 -15.35 -5.26 1.10
CA VAL A 16 -14.19 -4.98 1.97
C VAL A 16 -14.54 -3.80 2.87
N LEU A 17 -14.35 -3.96 4.18
CA LEU A 17 -14.36 -2.84 5.12
C LEU A 17 -12.96 -2.23 5.16
N HIS A 18 -12.81 -1.00 4.68
CA HIS A 18 -11.54 -0.27 4.72
C HIS A 18 -11.58 0.84 5.77
N LEU A 19 -10.60 0.85 6.67
CA LEU A 19 -10.52 1.83 7.77
C LEU A 19 -9.06 2.11 8.15
N HIS A 20 -8.80 3.33 8.69
CA HIS A 20 -7.51 3.68 9.29
C HIS A 20 -7.41 3.04 10.67
N VAL A 21 -6.25 2.45 10.98
CA VAL A 21 -6.00 1.75 12.24
C VAL A 21 -4.62 2.13 12.79
N ALA A 22 -4.59 2.64 14.01
CA ALA A 22 -3.36 2.94 14.75
C ALA A 22 -2.35 3.76 13.95
N GLU A 23 -2.82 4.82 13.29
CA GLU A 23 -1.98 5.66 12.44
C GLU A 23 -1.04 6.52 13.28
N THR A 24 -1.57 7.24 14.29
CA THR A 24 -0.79 8.18 15.07
C THR A 24 -0.59 7.73 16.51
N LYS A 25 0.55 8.10 17.11
CA LYS A 25 0.85 7.79 18.50
C LYS A 25 -0.18 8.39 19.46
N MET A 26 -0.64 9.60 19.16
CA MET A 26 -1.59 10.31 20.01
C MET A 26 -2.95 9.61 20.03
N GLU A 27 -3.45 9.20 18.87
CA GLU A 27 -4.69 8.43 18.76
C GLU A 27 -4.60 7.11 19.53
N SER A 28 -3.55 6.32 19.27
CA SER A 28 -3.35 5.02 19.93
C SER A 28 -3.26 5.16 21.45
N ALA A 29 -2.49 6.13 21.94
CA ALA A 29 -2.35 6.36 23.37
C ALA A 29 -3.65 6.86 24.03
N ALA A 30 -4.43 7.70 23.33
CA ALA A 30 -5.72 8.19 23.85
C ALA A 30 -6.73 7.04 23.99
N LEU A 31 -6.85 6.20 22.95
CA LEU A 31 -7.74 5.02 22.99
C LEU A 31 -7.33 4.00 24.03
N GLU A 32 -6.04 3.73 24.18
CA GLU A 32 -5.53 2.82 25.20
C GLU A 32 -5.80 3.36 26.62
N ALA A 33 -5.63 4.66 26.86
CA ALA A 33 -5.94 5.29 28.13
C ALA A 33 -7.44 5.26 28.47
N GLU A 34 -8.31 5.39 27.47
CA GLU A 34 -9.77 5.37 27.66
C GLU A 34 -10.32 3.96 27.83
N HIS A 35 -9.81 2.99 27.08
CA HIS A 35 -10.39 1.65 26.97
C HIS A 35 -9.54 0.53 27.61
N GLY A 36 -8.30 0.80 27.99
CA GLY A 36 -7.37 -0.18 28.55
C GLY A 36 -6.84 -1.23 27.57
N ALA A 37 -7.05 -1.00 26.26
CA ALA A 37 -6.59 -1.89 25.19
C ALA A 37 -6.24 -1.11 23.93
N SER A 38 -5.43 -1.71 23.06
CA SER A 38 -5.11 -1.13 21.74
C SER A 38 -6.35 -1.07 20.85
N ILE A 39 -6.34 -0.18 19.86
CA ILE A 39 -7.44 -0.08 18.88
C ILE A 39 -7.67 -1.41 18.16
N VAL A 40 -6.63 -2.17 17.86
CA VAL A 40 -6.74 -3.47 17.18
C VAL A 40 -7.56 -4.45 18.05
N ARG A 41 -7.23 -4.55 19.33
CA ARG A 41 -7.95 -5.43 20.27
C ARG A 41 -9.39 -4.97 20.49
N ILE A 42 -9.63 -3.67 20.60
CA ILE A 42 -10.98 -3.10 20.71
C ILE A 42 -11.82 -3.46 19.47
N LEU A 43 -11.28 -3.30 18.27
CA LEU A 43 -11.98 -3.64 17.03
C LEU A 43 -12.28 -5.14 16.93
N ALA A 44 -11.33 -5.99 17.34
CA ALA A 44 -11.52 -7.45 17.39
C ALA A 44 -12.64 -7.86 18.38
N GLU A 45 -12.63 -7.33 19.61
CA GLU A 45 -13.66 -7.58 20.62
C GLU A 45 -15.06 -7.16 20.17
N HIS A 46 -15.13 -6.12 19.35
CA HIS A 46 -16.38 -5.63 18.79
C HIS A 46 -16.80 -6.34 17.49
N GLY A 47 -16.10 -7.41 17.09
CA GLY A 47 -16.42 -8.23 15.94
C GLY A 47 -16.19 -7.54 14.58
N VAL A 48 -15.42 -6.45 14.54
CA VAL A 48 -15.15 -5.69 13.32
C VAL A 48 -14.38 -6.55 12.31
N PHE A 49 -13.51 -7.42 12.78
CA PHE A 49 -12.68 -8.30 11.96
C PHE A 49 -13.37 -9.60 11.51
N GLY A 50 -14.68 -9.71 11.72
CA GLY A 50 -15.44 -10.91 11.32
C GLY A 50 -15.71 -11.05 9.82
N GLY A 51 -15.29 -10.11 9.00
CA GLY A 51 -15.41 -10.10 7.54
C GLY A 51 -14.09 -9.76 6.89
N ARG A 52 -14.11 -9.42 5.59
CA ARG A 52 -12.91 -8.96 4.90
C ARG A 52 -12.61 -7.51 5.29
N VAL A 53 -11.46 -7.28 5.92
CA VAL A 53 -11.04 -5.97 6.42
C VAL A 53 -9.67 -5.60 5.83
N LEU A 54 -9.56 -4.35 5.39
CA LEU A 54 -8.32 -3.70 4.99
C LEU A 54 -8.01 -2.57 5.98
N ALA A 55 -7.02 -2.77 6.84
CA ALA A 55 -6.55 -1.79 7.80
C ALA A 55 -5.44 -0.93 7.18
N ALA A 56 -5.66 0.39 7.06
CA ALA A 56 -4.60 1.30 6.60
C ALA A 56 -3.67 1.65 7.76
N HIS A 57 -2.40 1.88 7.43
CA HIS A 57 -1.29 2.31 8.27
C HIS A 57 -0.76 1.27 9.26
N CYS A 58 -1.48 0.91 10.30
CA CYS A 58 -1.02 0.00 11.37
C CYS A 58 0.39 0.35 11.88
N VAL A 59 0.63 1.64 12.19
CA VAL A 59 1.93 2.17 12.62
C VAL A 59 2.21 1.81 14.08
N TRP A 60 1.21 2.04 14.96
CA TRP A 60 1.35 1.88 16.41
C TRP A 60 0.65 0.60 16.87
N VAL A 61 1.16 -0.55 16.38
CA VAL A 61 0.71 -1.89 16.72
C VAL A 61 1.85 -2.66 17.39
N ASP A 62 1.54 -3.42 18.44
CA ASP A 62 2.48 -4.31 19.13
C ASP A 62 2.43 -5.75 18.57
N ASP A 63 3.28 -6.66 19.07
CA ASP A 63 3.32 -8.05 18.62
C ASP A 63 1.99 -8.78 18.87
N ALA A 64 1.27 -8.42 19.94
CA ALA A 64 -0.03 -9.00 20.25
C ALA A 64 -1.11 -8.51 19.28
N ASP A 65 -1.05 -7.25 18.88
CA ASP A 65 -1.91 -6.67 17.85
C ASP A 65 -1.66 -7.33 16.48
N ILE A 66 -0.39 -7.53 16.14
CA ILE A 66 0.01 -8.21 14.90
C ILE A 66 -0.52 -9.65 14.87
N ALA A 67 -0.45 -10.35 15.98
CA ALA A 67 -1.03 -11.70 16.10
C ALA A 67 -2.56 -11.67 15.88
N VAL A 68 -3.28 -10.70 16.47
CA VAL A 68 -4.73 -10.53 16.25
C VAL A 68 -5.05 -10.25 14.78
N LEU A 69 -4.29 -9.36 14.12
CA LEU A 69 -4.48 -9.05 12.70
C LEU A 69 -4.27 -10.29 11.82
N SER A 70 -3.21 -11.06 12.10
CA SER A 70 -2.90 -12.30 11.38
C SER A 70 -3.97 -13.37 11.57
N ASP A 71 -4.35 -13.66 12.81
CA ASP A 71 -5.33 -14.69 13.16
C ASP A 71 -6.73 -14.38 12.61
N ALA A 72 -7.10 -13.09 12.58
CA ALA A 72 -8.36 -12.64 12.02
C ALA A 72 -8.35 -12.48 10.49
N GLY A 73 -7.20 -12.69 9.82
CA GLY A 73 -7.06 -12.52 8.38
C GLY A 73 -7.25 -11.08 7.90
N VAL A 74 -6.97 -10.10 8.76
CA VAL A 74 -7.01 -8.67 8.41
C VAL A 74 -5.84 -8.37 7.48
N ALA A 75 -6.13 -7.76 6.34
CA ALA A 75 -5.11 -7.25 5.45
C ALA A 75 -4.68 -5.83 5.84
N VAL A 76 -3.42 -5.48 5.62
CA VAL A 76 -2.89 -4.14 5.93
C VAL A 76 -2.45 -3.43 4.65
N ALA A 77 -2.94 -2.20 4.47
CA ALA A 77 -2.43 -1.26 3.47
C ALA A 77 -1.33 -0.42 4.11
N HIS A 78 -0.07 -0.75 3.83
CA HIS A 78 1.07 0.00 4.34
C HIS A 78 1.32 1.24 3.47
N CYS A 79 1.32 2.44 4.08
CA CYS A 79 1.44 3.73 3.42
C CYS A 79 2.68 4.50 3.93
N PRO A 80 3.91 4.05 3.62
CA PRO A 80 5.12 4.59 4.24
C PRO A 80 5.36 6.08 3.96
N VAL A 81 5.09 6.56 2.74
CA VAL A 81 5.31 7.99 2.39
C VAL A 81 4.34 8.88 3.16
N SER A 82 3.05 8.53 3.24
CA SER A 82 2.08 9.24 4.07
C SER A 82 2.50 9.27 5.53
N ASN A 83 2.88 8.11 6.10
CA ASN A 83 3.32 8.02 7.49
C ASN A 83 4.54 8.91 7.77
N MET A 84 5.48 9.02 6.84
CA MET A 84 6.64 9.91 6.95
C MET A 84 6.25 11.38 6.83
N LYS A 85 5.46 11.72 5.82
CA LYS A 85 5.04 13.10 5.56
C LYS A 85 4.28 13.69 6.73
N LEU A 86 3.39 12.92 7.33
CA LEU A 86 2.57 13.36 8.47
C LEU A 86 3.27 13.16 9.83
N GLY A 87 4.44 12.52 9.85
CA GLY A 87 5.16 12.22 11.08
C GLY A 87 4.44 11.19 11.96
N SER A 88 3.63 10.33 11.36
CA SER A 88 2.84 9.30 12.07
C SER A 88 3.73 8.23 12.72
N GLY A 89 4.87 7.90 12.12
CA GLY A 89 5.84 6.93 12.63
C GLY A 89 6.23 5.87 11.58
N ILE A 90 6.89 4.80 12.04
CA ILE A 90 7.33 3.68 11.20
C ILE A 90 6.55 2.42 11.60
N ALA A 91 5.75 1.89 10.70
CA ALA A 91 5.02 0.64 10.94
C ALA A 91 5.99 -0.56 11.06
N PRO A 92 5.71 -1.55 11.95
CA PRO A 92 6.56 -2.71 12.17
C PRO A 92 6.45 -3.74 11.02
N LEU A 93 6.80 -3.32 9.80
CA LEU A 93 6.60 -4.08 8.57
C LEU A 93 7.24 -5.47 8.60
N ALA A 94 8.49 -5.56 9.11
CA ALA A 94 9.19 -6.85 9.18
C ALA A 94 8.49 -7.85 10.12
N ALA A 95 7.95 -7.38 11.25
CA ALA A 95 7.18 -8.20 12.18
C ALA A 95 5.86 -8.67 11.55
N MET A 96 5.12 -7.78 10.88
CA MET A 96 3.89 -8.14 10.16
C MET A 96 4.14 -9.17 9.05
N LEU A 97 5.21 -9.01 8.26
CA LEU A 97 5.62 -10.00 7.25
C LEU A 97 5.94 -11.36 7.87
N SER A 98 6.68 -11.36 8.98
CA SER A 98 7.05 -12.59 9.69
C SER A 98 5.86 -13.31 10.31
N ALA A 99 4.85 -12.57 10.76
CA ALA A 99 3.60 -13.10 11.30
C ALA A 99 2.61 -13.57 10.20
N GLY A 100 2.94 -13.37 8.91
CA GLY A 100 2.09 -13.80 7.81
C GLY A 100 0.87 -12.89 7.56
N VAL A 101 0.87 -11.67 8.07
CA VAL A 101 -0.18 -10.68 7.76
C VAL A 101 -0.20 -10.43 6.25
N THR A 102 -1.38 -10.40 5.65
CA THR A 102 -1.54 -10.02 4.25
C THR A 102 -1.26 -8.54 4.08
N LEU A 103 -0.23 -8.20 3.30
CA LEU A 103 0.25 -6.83 3.16
C LEU A 103 0.15 -6.36 1.72
N GLY A 104 -0.44 -5.17 1.54
CA GLY A 104 -0.37 -4.39 0.31
C GLY A 104 0.31 -3.04 0.56
N LEU A 105 0.71 -2.35 -0.50
CA LEU A 105 1.15 -0.96 -0.45
C LEU A 105 0.01 -0.04 -0.87
N GLY A 106 -0.07 1.12 -0.26
CA GLY A 106 -0.98 2.19 -0.61
C GLY A 106 -0.28 3.54 -0.56
N THR A 107 -0.71 4.46 -1.39
CA THR A 107 -0.21 5.84 -1.41
C THR A 107 -0.90 6.74 -0.40
N ASP A 108 -2.04 6.29 0.13
CA ASP A 108 -3.00 7.16 0.82
C ASP A 108 -3.54 8.26 -0.11
N GLY A 109 -4.14 9.31 0.42
CA GLY A 109 -4.70 10.40 -0.38
C GLY A 109 -3.66 11.41 -0.88
N PRO A 110 -4.00 12.24 -1.90
CA PRO A 110 -3.08 13.25 -2.44
C PRO A 110 -2.59 14.25 -1.39
N ALA A 111 -3.39 14.57 -0.37
CA ALA A 111 -3.00 15.51 0.68
C ALA A 111 -1.87 14.99 1.56
N SER A 112 -1.77 13.69 1.73
CA SER A 112 -0.78 13.03 2.58
C SER A 112 0.39 12.39 1.81
N ASN A 113 0.35 12.39 0.46
CA ASN A 113 1.38 11.77 -0.38
C ASN A 113 1.96 12.69 -1.47
N ASP A 114 1.13 13.52 -2.11
CA ASP A 114 1.42 14.38 -3.27
C ASP A 114 1.65 13.63 -4.59
N SER A 115 2.59 12.68 -4.64
CA SER A 115 2.99 12.02 -5.89
C SER A 115 2.06 10.89 -6.34
N LEU A 116 1.42 10.17 -5.39
CA LEU A 116 0.67 8.93 -5.63
C LEU A 116 1.49 7.86 -6.39
N ASP A 117 2.81 7.87 -6.20
CA ASP A 117 3.74 6.95 -6.86
C ASP A 117 3.95 5.68 -6.04
N LEU A 118 3.34 4.56 -6.45
CA LEU A 118 3.53 3.27 -5.79
C LEU A 118 4.98 2.74 -5.84
N TRP A 119 5.80 3.18 -6.80
CA TRP A 119 7.21 2.82 -6.81
C TRP A 119 7.99 3.51 -5.70
N GLU A 120 7.60 4.72 -5.34
CA GLU A 120 8.15 5.41 -4.18
C GLU A 120 7.79 4.65 -2.90
N GLU A 121 6.54 4.21 -2.77
CA GLU A 121 6.09 3.37 -1.64
C GLU A 121 6.89 2.07 -1.54
N VAL A 122 7.15 1.38 -2.67
CA VAL A 122 7.99 0.17 -2.71
C VAL A 122 9.37 0.43 -2.10
N LYS A 123 10.03 1.51 -2.50
CA LYS A 123 11.37 1.86 -2.01
C LYS A 123 11.35 2.25 -0.54
N MET A 124 10.42 3.13 -0.15
CA MET A 124 10.32 3.65 1.21
C MET A 124 9.93 2.56 2.21
N ALA A 125 9.00 1.67 1.86
CA ALA A 125 8.65 0.51 2.70
C ALA A 125 9.89 -0.33 3.05
N ALA A 126 10.71 -0.65 2.05
CA ALA A 126 11.90 -1.46 2.25
C ALA A 126 12.98 -0.74 3.07
N LEU A 127 13.22 0.55 2.80
CA LEU A 127 14.26 1.32 3.49
C LEU A 127 13.88 1.56 4.95
N LEU A 128 12.64 1.96 5.23
CA LEU A 128 12.16 2.20 6.59
C LEU A 128 12.17 0.93 7.44
N ALA A 129 11.73 -0.20 6.88
CA ALA A 129 11.76 -1.47 7.59
C ALA A 129 13.20 -1.87 8.01
N ARG A 130 14.19 -1.66 7.13
CA ARG A 130 15.59 -1.92 7.44
C ARG A 130 16.15 -1.00 8.51
N VAL A 131 15.82 0.28 8.43
CA VAL A 131 16.25 1.26 9.46
C VAL A 131 15.60 0.95 10.80
N ALA A 132 14.31 0.63 10.84
CA ALA A 132 13.60 0.28 12.06
C ALA A 132 14.17 -1.01 12.71
N ALA A 133 14.52 -2.01 11.91
CA ALA A 133 15.10 -3.25 12.38
C ALA A 133 16.61 -3.18 12.66
N LEU A 134 17.30 -2.12 12.21
CA LEU A 134 18.78 -2.04 12.17
C LEU A 134 19.42 -3.24 11.45
N ASP A 135 18.71 -3.77 10.43
CA ASP A 135 19.09 -4.95 9.66
C ASP A 135 18.86 -4.70 8.17
N SER A 136 19.93 -4.72 7.38
CA SER A 136 19.88 -4.52 5.93
C SER A 136 19.19 -5.66 5.17
N THR A 137 18.85 -6.75 5.83
CA THR A 137 18.19 -7.94 5.27
C THR A 137 16.73 -8.09 5.72
N ALA A 138 16.24 -7.24 6.62
CA ALA A 138 14.91 -7.34 7.23
C ALA A 138 13.75 -7.44 6.22
N VAL A 139 13.89 -6.77 5.07
CA VAL A 139 12.92 -6.85 3.96
C VAL A 139 13.67 -6.90 2.63
N THR A 140 13.32 -7.85 1.79
CA THR A 140 13.93 -8.08 0.48
C THR A 140 13.19 -7.33 -0.64
N PRO A 141 13.87 -7.03 -1.78
CA PRO A 141 13.21 -6.48 -2.97
C PRO A 141 12.01 -7.31 -3.45
N ALA A 142 12.12 -8.63 -3.43
CA ALA A 142 11.04 -9.52 -3.84
C ALA A 142 9.79 -9.39 -2.93
N GLN A 143 9.97 -9.20 -1.62
CA GLN A 143 8.87 -9.03 -0.69
C GLN A 143 8.10 -7.72 -0.95
N VAL A 144 8.79 -6.59 -1.09
CA VAL A 144 8.09 -5.30 -1.33
C VAL A 144 7.44 -5.24 -2.71
N LEU A 145 8.05 -5.84 -3.75
CA LEU A 145 7.39 -5.97 -5.05
C LEU A 145 6.17 -6.88 -4.99
N ALA A 146 6.22 -7.94 -4.17
CA ALA A 146 5.06 -8.77 -3.92
C ALA A 146 3.93 -8.00 -3.21
N MET A 147 4.25 -7.10 -2.28
CA MET A 147 3.27 -6.22 -1.62
C MET A 147 2.62 -5.25 -2.61
N ALA A 148 3.37 -4.74 -3.60
CA ALA A 148 2.84 -3.86 -4.64
C ALA A 148 2.02 -4.59 -5.73
N THR A 149 2.00 -5.91 -5.74
CA THR A 149 1.37 -6.73 -6.77
C THR A 149 0.40 -7.74 -6.17
N ARG A 150 0.80 -9.02 -6.05
CA ARG A 150 -0.06 -10.08 -5.54
C ARG A 150 -0.53 -9.88 -4.09
N GLY A 151 0.27 -9.23 -3.26
CA GLY A 151 -0.08 -8.89 -1.89
C GLY A 151 -1.20 -7.85 -1.84
N ALA A 152 -1.07 -6.78 -2.64
CA ALA A 152 -2.13 -5.77 -2.77
C ALA A 152 -3.42 -6.38 -3.34
N ALA A 153 -3.33 -7.22 -4.37
CA ALA A 153 -4.48 -7.92 -4.92
C ALA A 153 -5.20 -8.77 -3.85
N ALA A 154 -4.45 -9.57 -3.10
CA ALA A 154 -4.99 -10.38 -2.01
C ALA A 154 -5.61 -9.51 -0.91
N ALA A 155 -4.98 -8.39 -0.55
CA ALA A 155 -5.46 -7.46 0.49
C ALA A 155 -6.85 -6.88 0.16
N VAL A 156 -7.12 -6.60 -1.12
CA VAL A 156 -8.44 -6.12 -1.58
C VAL A 156 -9.35 -7.24 -2.05
N GLY A 157 -8.88 -8.50 -2.03
CA GLY A 157 -9.66 -9.70 -2.37
C GLY A 157 -9.88 -9.91 -3.85
N LEU A 158 -8.91 -9.56 -4.67
CA LEU A 158 -8.84 -9.87 -6.09
C LEU A 158 -7.93 -11.10 -6.28
N ASP A 159 -8.51 -12.23 -6.68
CA ASP A 159 -7.79 -13.49 -6.74
C ASP A 159 -7.16 -13.78 -8.11
N ASP A 160 -7.56 -13.03 -9.14
CA ASP A 160 -7.21 -13.23 -10.55
C ASP A 160 -6.32 -12.13 -11.15
N VAL A 161 -5.76 -11.24 -10.30
CA VAL A 161 -4.80 -10.18 -10.67
C VAL A 161 -3.52 -10.27 -9.82
N GLY A 162 -2.57 -9.38 -10.09
CA GLY A 162 -1.33 -9.23 -9.29
C GLY A 162 -0.20 -10.19 -9.66
N ARG A 163 -0.37 -11.02 -10.71
CA ARG A 163 0.68 -11.88 -11.29
C ARG A 163 0.45 -12.16 -12.76
N LEU A 164 1.53 -12.38 -13.48
CA LEU A 164 1.48 -12.84 -14.86
C LEU A 164 1.40 -14.39 -14.85
N ALA A 165 0.19 -14.91 -15.01
CA ALA A 165 -0.06 -16.35 -15.04
C ALA A 165 -1.23 -16.66 -15.98
N GLU A 166 -1.24 -17.88 -16.52
CA GLU A 166 -2.33 -18.36 -17.37
C GLU A 166 -3.65 -18.35 -16.57
N GLY A 167 -4.70 -17.79 -17.17
CA GLY A 167 -6.02 -17.65 -16.55
C GLY A 167 -6.19 -16.39 -15.68
N PHE A 168 -5.13 -15.60 -15.47
CA PHE A 168 -5.22 -14.32 -14.77
C PHE A 168 -5.61 -13.19 -15.72
N VAL A 169 -6.25 -12.16 -15.16
CA VAL A 169 -6.53 -10.91 -15.86
C VAL A 169 -5.21 -10.25 -16.26
N ALA A 170 -5.15 -9.75 -17.47
CA ALA A 170 -3.93 -9.19 -18.05
C ALA A 170 -3.73 -7.72 -17.60
N ASP A 171 -3.48 -7.55 -16.30
CA ASP A 171 -3.03 -6.29 -15.70
C ASP A 171 -1.50 -6.30 -15.68
N MET A 172 -0.89 -5.48 -16.54
CA MET A 172 0.55 -5.53 -16.78
C MET A 172 1.13 -4.13 -16.97
N ILE A 173 2.40 -3.98 -16.62
CA ILE A 173 3.21 -2.83 -17.00
C ILE A 173 4.45 -3.28 -17.77
N ARG A 174 4.91 -2.45 -18.69
CA ARG A 174 6.21 -2.61 -19.37
C ARG A 174 7.16 -1.50 -18.93
N ILE A 175 8.37 -1.88 -18.53
CA ILE A 175 9.42 -0.96 -18.11
C ILE A 175 10.57 -1.03 -19.12
N ASP A 176 11.03 0.13 -19.57
CA ASP A 176 12.24 0.25 -20.38
C ASP A 176 13.46 0.06 -19.48
N LEU A 177 14.28 -0.95 -19.79
CA LEU A 177 15.50 -1.28 -19.06
C LEU A 177 16.76 -0.69 -19.69
N ASP A 178 16.65 -0.01 -20.84
CA ASP A 178 17.79 0.64 -21.51
C ASP A 178 18.14 1.97 -20.83
N HIS A 179 18.65 1.86 -19.59
CA HIS A 179 19.08 3.00 -18.79
C HIS A 179 20.20 2.61 -17.85
N SER A 180 21.08 3.57 -17.55
CA SER A 180 22.25 3.36 -16.68
C SER A 180 21.91 2.86 -15.26
N THR A 181 20.71 3.12 -14.77
CA THR A 181 20.24 2.62 -13.45
C THR A 181 20.08 1.10 -13.39
N PHE A 182 19.98 0.43 -14.55
CA PHE A 182 19.88 -1.02 -14.67
C PHE A 182 21.21 -1.69 -15.04
N VAL A 183 22.33 -0.98 -14.94
CA VAL A 183 23.67 -1.49 -15.29
C VAL A 183 24.57 -1.49 -14.06
N PRO A 184 25.31 -2.60 -13.80
CA PRO A 184 25.25 -3.89 -14.50
C PRO A 184 24.09 -4.77 -13.99
N VAL A 185 23.54 -5.60 -14.86
CA VAL A 185 22.70 -6.75 -14.50
C VAL A 185 23.38 -7.99 -15.06
N THR A 186 23.86 -8.88 -14.20
CA THR A 186 24.55 -10.12 -14.58
C THR A 186 23.64 -11.33 -14.44
N GLU A 187 22.65 -11.23 -13.55
CA GLU A 187 21.68 -12.28 -13.25
C GLU A 187 20.24 -11.68 -13.22
N PRO A 188 19.22 -12.36 -13.73
CA PRO A 188 17.84 -11.85 -13.73
C PRO A 188 17.30 -11.46 -12.34
N SER A 189 17.78 -12.12 -11.28
CA SER A 189 17.42 -11.83 -9.89
C SER A 189 17.87 -10.44 -9.42
N GLU A 190 18.97 -9.92 -9.98
CA GLU A 190 19.48 -8.57 -9.67
C GLU A 190 18.53 -7.48 -10.17
N LEU A 191 17.75 -7.77 -11.22
CA LEU A 191 16.78 -6.83 -11.75
C LEU A 191 15.75 -6.40 -10.70
N LEU A 192 15.32 -7.31 -9.81
CA LEU A 192 14.41 -6.97 -8.72
C LEU A 192 15.04 -5.94 -7.77
N ALA A 193 16.35 -6.08 -7.50
CA ALA A 193 17.06 -5.11 -6.68
C ALA A 193 17.16 -3.74 -7.38
N HIS A 194 17.48 -3.72 -8.68
CA HIS A 194 17.51 -2.47 -9.45
C HIS A 194 16.15 -1.79 -9.48
N LEU A 195 15.06 -2.54 -9.68
CA LEU A 195 13.70 -2.01 -9.66
C LEU A 195 13.33 -1.35 -8.33
N VAL A 196 13.82 -1.87 -7.21
CA VAL A 196 13.54 -1.32 -5.88
C VAL A 196 14.52 -0.20 -5.50
N TRP A 197 15.83 -0.44 -5.65
CA TRP A 197 16.84 0.46 -5.07
C TRP A 197 17.29 1.58 -5.99
N ALA A 198 17.48 1.28 -7.28
CA ALA A 198 18.19 2.18 -8.20
C ALA A 198 17.27 3.19 -8.92
N GLY A 199 15.97 3.02 -8.88
CA GLY A 199 15.13 3.76 -9.81
C GLY A 199 14.48 5.04 -9.31
N SER A 200 14.96 6.21 -9.74
CA SER A 200 14.11 7.39 -9.94
C SER A 200 13.51 7.44 -11.36
N ASP A 201 14.13 6.75 -12.32
CA ASP A 201 13.74 6.73 -13.73
C ASP A 201 13.13 5.39 -14.15
N ARG A 202 12.16 4.91 -13.38
CA ARG A 202 11.41 3.73 -13.79
C ARG A 202 10.46 4.12 -14.91
N ARG A 203 10.97 4.00 -16.12
CA ARG A 203 10.25 4.37 -17.34
C ARG A 203 9.22 3.28 -17.65
N VAL A 204 8.04 3.40 -17.07
CA VAL A 204 6.87 2.62 -17.50
C VAL A 204 6.47 3.15 -18.87
N THR A 205 6.62 2.32 -19.89
CA THR A 205 6.29 2.69 -21.27
C THR A 205 4.87 2.34 -21.64
N ASP A 206 4.36 1.23 -21.09
CA ASP A 206 3.01 0.76 -21.40
C ASP A 206 2.34 0.17 -20.17
N VAL A 207 1.03 0.32 -20.12
CA VAL A 207 0.16 -0.24 -19.08
C VAL A 207 -1.07 -0.85 -19.75
N TRP A 208 -1.38 -2.08 -19.34
CA TRP A 208 -2.63 -2.77 -19.71
C TRP A 208 -3.45 -3.03 -18.45
N VAL A 209 -4.75 -2.80 -18.57
CA VAL A 209 -5.76 -3.12 -17.57
C VAL A 209 -6.80 -4.03 -18.23
N ALA A 210 -6.97 -5.22 -17.69
CA ALA A 210 -7.81 -6.26 -18.28
C ALA A 210 -7.48 -6.55 -19.77
N GLY A 211 -6.19 -6.43 -20.14
CA GLY A 211 -5.71 -6.60 -21.50
C GLY A 211 -5.86 -5.38 -22.41
N GLU A 212 -6.57 -4.33 -21.99
CA GLU A 212 -6.74 -3.10 -22.76
C GLU A 212 -5.58 -2.13 -22.49
N PRO A 213 -4.93 -1.59 -23.52
CA PRO A 213 -3.82 -0.65 -23.35
C PRO A 213 -4.35 0.72 -22.89
N VAL A 214 -4.00 1.12 -21.67
CA VAL A 214 -4.37 2.42 -21.08
C VAL A 214 -3.23 3.43 -21.10
N VAL A 215 -1.98 2.96 -21.25
CA VAL A 215 -0.79 3.77 -21.52
C VAL A 215 -0.03 3.11 -22.66
N VAL A 216 0.39 3.89 -23.65
CA VAL A 216 1.22 3.47 -24.79
C VAL A 216 2.33 4.50 -25.00
N ASP A 217 3.57 4.04 -25.08
CA ASP A 217 4.76 4.89 -25.22
C ASP A 217 4.79 6.05 -24.21
N GLY A 218 4.40 5.77 -22.95
CA GLY A 218 4.38 6.74 -21.85
C GLY A 218 3.23 7.75 -21.91
N ARG A 219 2.23 7.56 -22.76
CA ARG A 219 1.07 8.45 -22.89
C ARG A 219 -0.23 7.74 -22.54
N VAL A 220 -1.05 8.37 -21.72
CA VAL A 220 -2.39 7.88 -21.40
C VAL A 220 -3.28 7.94 -22.64
N THR A 221 -4.00 6.85 -22.95
CA THR A 221 -4.77 6.71 -24.18
C THR A 221 -6.18 7.29 -24.12
N ASN A 222 -6.76 7.39 -22.95
CA ASN A 222 -8.18 7.70 -22.72
C ASN A 222 -8.43 9.01 -21.95
N VAL A 223 -7.39 9.78 -21.64
CA VAL A 223 -7.47 11.05 -20.91
C VAL A 223 -6.66 12.11 -21.64
N ASP A 224 -7.25 13.29 -21.80
CA ASP A 224 -6.54 14.50 -22.21
C ASP A 224 -5.80 15.08 -20.99
N GLU A 225 -4.53 14.73 -20.85
CA GLU A 225 -3.73 15.11 -19.67
C GLU A 225 -3.49 16.63 -19.62
N ASP A 226 -3.35 17.32 -20.75
CA ASP A 226 -3.13 18.77 -20.78
C ASP A 226 -4.37 19.52 -20.31
N ARG A 227 -5.54 19.08 -20.77
CA ARG A 227 -6.81 19.60 -20.28
C ARG A 227 -7.01 19.31 -18.80
N ALA A 228 -6.73 18.08 -18.32
CA ALA A 228 -6.85 17.72 -16.92
C ALA A 228 -5.97 18.60 -16.02
N ARG A 229 -4.69 18.83 -16.43
CA ARG A 229 -3.77 19.72 -15.70
C ARG A 229 -4.28 21.17 -15.65
N ALA A 230 -4.77 21.68 -16.77
CA ALA A 230 -5.31 23.04 -16.86
C ALA A 230 -6.53 23.22 -15.96
N GLU A 231 -7.44 22.24 -15.94
CA GLU A 231 -8.63 22.27 -15.07
C GLU A 231 -8.26 22.21 -13.57
N VAL A 232 -7.34 21.33 -13.17
CA VAL A 232 -6.89 21.23 -11.78
C VAL A 232 -6.27 22.54 -11.33
N SER A 233 -5.38 23.14 -12.14
CA SER A 233 -4.75 24.44 -11.84
C SER A 233 -5.78 25.54 -11.67
N SER A 234 -6.75 25.63 -12.58
CA SER A 234 -7.84 26.61 -12.51
C SER A 234 -8.72 26.45 -11.26
N ARG A 235 -9.02 25.19 -10.90
CA ARG A 235 -9.82 24.92 -9.68
C ARG A 235 -9.06 25.25 -8.39
N ALA A 236 -7.74 24.96 -8.36
CA ALA A 236 -6.90 25.28 -7.22
C ALA A 236 -6.84 26.80 -6.95
N VAL A 237 -6.69 27.62 -8.00
CA VAL A 237 -6.74 29.09 -7.89
C VAL A 237 -8.07 29.54 -7.29
N ARG A 238 -9.20 29.09 -7.83
CA ARG A 238 -10.52 29.46 -7.28
C ARG A 238 -10.73 29.06 -5.83
N LEU A 239 -10.19 27.91 -5.40
CA LEU A 239 -10.27 27.48 -4.00
C LEU A 239 -9.38 28.31 -3.07
N ALA A 240 -8.28 28.85 -3.58
CA ALA A 240 -7.38 29.71 -2.80
C ALA A 240 -7.90 31.16 -2.66
N GLU A 241 -8.77 31.60 -3.57
CA GLU A 241 -9.37 32.93 -3.57
C GLU A 241 -10.70 33.01 -2.79
N GLY A 242 -11.32 31.91 -2.44
CA GLY A 242 -12.61 31.81 -1.76
C GLY A 242 -12.51 31.39 -0.33
#